data_198f584d2c9b3d96d1999a931f58ad27
#
_entry.id   198f584d2c9b3d96d1999a931f58ad27
#
_cell.length_a   1.000
_cell.length_b   1.000
_cell.length_c   1.000
_cell.angle_alpha   90.00
_cell.angle_beta   90.00
_cell.angle_gamma   90.00
#
_symmetry.space_group_name_H-M   'P 1'
#
loop_
_entity.id
_entity.type
_entity.pdbx_description
1 polymer ?
#
loop_
_entity_poly.entity_id
_entity_poly.type
_entity_poly.pdbx_seq_one_letter_code
_entity_poly.pdbx_strand_id
1 'polypeptide(L)'
;MSERNRNQKRRDKKGRILRNGESQRADGRYAFVYTDCFGKQKFLYSWKLESTDPLPVGRRPCQSLREKEKVILRDINDGITPYGDNLTVLELVKKYIAQKTGVRHNTAANYNFVINIIKKEEFGAKRIDKVKLSDAKAWLIKLQADGRGYSTIHSVRGVVRPAFQMAVDDDLIRKNPFEFQLCTVVVNDSVTREAITRKQERKFLEFIKNDEHYKRYYDGMFILFKTGLRISEFCGLTLSDIDFEEKQISVNHQLQRTRDMKYVIEDTKTSSGTRIIPMTEEVYECFKRIVEKRKKPKKEPVIDGYKGFLFLDKKDMPEVALHWEKHFEWALAKHNRIYKEQLLKITPHVCRHTYCSNMAKSGMNPKTLQYLMGHSDIGVTLNTYTHLGAEDAKEELGKYAKMA
;
A
#
# COMPACT_ATOMS: atom_id res chain seq x y z
N MET A 1 30.28 -68.78 -6.43
CA MET A 1 29.96 -67.32 -6.44
C MET A 1 29.61 -66.89 -5.03
N SER A 2 30.48 -66.08 -4.40
CA SER A 2 30.43 -65.80 -2.97
C SER A 2 29.18 -64.96 -2.60
N GLU A 3 28.42 -65.49 -1.64
CA GLU A 3 27.39 -64.72 -0.93
C GLU A 3 28.05 -63.51 -0.25
N ARG A 4 27.81 -62.30 -0.83
CA ARG A 4 28.20 -61.07 -0.19
C ARG A 4 27.37 -60.87 1.05
N ASN A 5 28.01 -60.99 2.19
CA ASN A 5 27.50 -60.80 3.55
C ASN A 5 26.75 -59.44 3.64
N ARG A 6 25.43 -59.44 3.54
CA ARG A 6 24.55 -58.26 3.53
C ARG A 6 24.48 -57.49 4.86
N ASN A 7 25.24 -57.93 5.88
CA ASN A 7 25.08 -57.40 7.25
C ASN A 7 26.31 -56.62 7.78
N GLN A 8 27.31 -56.31 6.95
CA GLN A 8 28.46 -55.54 7.43
C GLN A 8 28.17 -54.05 7.43
N LYS A 9 27.93 -53.45 8.60
CA LYS A 9 27.66 -52.01 8.79
C LYS A 9 28.88 -51.21 8.28
N ARG A 10 28.67 -50.29 7.34
CA ARG A 10 29.74 -49.44 6.81
C ARG A 10 30.34 -48.60 7.95
N ARG A 11 31.66 -48.46 7.96
CA ARG A 11 32.42 -47.70 8.96
C ARG A 11 33.29 -46.63 8.28
N ASP A 12 33.48 -45.53 8.99
CA ASP A 12 34.44 -44.50 8.58
C ASP A 12 35.88 -44.93 8.92
N LYS A 13 36.87 -44.10 8.54
CA LYS A 13 38.30 -44.32 8.85
C LYS A 13 38.62 -44.37 10.36
N LYS A 14 37.68 -43.86 11.20
CA LYS A 14 37.80 -43.90 12.67
C LYS A 14 37.03 -45.07 13.28
N GLY A 15 36.53 -46.02 12.48
CA GLY A 15 35.79 -47.18 12.93
C GLY A 15 34.32 -46.94 13.30
N ARG A 16 33.80 -45.74 13.14
CA ARG A 16 32.40 -45.37 13.50
C ARG A 16 31.42 -45.86 12.46
N ILE A 17 30.26 -46.30 12.90
CA ILE A 17 29.20 -46.80 12.03
C ILE A 17 28.56 -45.61 11.28
N LEU A 18 28.53 -45.73 9.96
CA LEU A 18 27.83 -44.82 9.07
C LEU A 18 26.38 -45.28 8.88
N ARG A 19 25.45 -44.31 8.92
CA ARG A 19 24.01 -44.53 8.71
C ARG A 19 23.71 -44.73 7.21
N ASN A 20 22.46 -45.14 6.89
CA ASN A 20 22.02 -45.22 5.51
C ASN A 20 22.12 -43.86 4.84
N GLY A 21 22.68 -43.81 3.63
CA GLY A 21 22.95 -42.57 2.91
C GLY A 21 24.26 -41.87 3.28
N GLU A 22 24.87 -42.16 4.46
CA GLU A 22 26.17 -41.61 4.86
C GLU A 22 27.31 -42.33 4.16
N SER A 23 28.36 -41.62 3.78
CA SER A 23 29.61 -42.15 3.27
C SER A 23 30.78 -41.21 3.62
N GLN A 24 32.01 -41.76 3.67
CA GLN A 24 33.23 -40.96 3.76
C GLN A 24 33.97 -41.01 2.42
N ARG A 25 34.27 -39.85 1.87
CA ARG A 25 34.98 -39.69 0.59
C ARG A 25 36.50 -39.87 0.78
N ALA A 26 37.19 -40.08 -0.34
CA ALA A 26 38.66 -40.22 -0.34
C ALA A 26 39.37 -38.97 0.21
N ASP A 27 38.81 -37.78 -0.04
CA ASP A 27 39.30 -36.48 0.44
C ASP A 27 39.07 -36.24 1.95
N GLY A 28 38.44 -37.18 2.66
CA GLY A 28 38.15 -37.12 4.09
C GLY A 28 36.81 -36.45 4.43
N ARG A 29 36.09 -35.86 3.47
CA ARG A 29 34.77 -35.33 3.71
C ARG A 29 33.76 -36.45 3.91
N TYR A 30 32.78 -36.18 4.76
CA TYR A 30 31.57 -36.98 4.87
C TYR A 30 30.51 -36.49 3.89
N ALA A 31 29.79 -37.43 3.29
CA ALA A 31 28.71 -37.16 2.37
C ALA A 31 27.44 -37.91 2.82
N PHE A 32 26.28 -37.25 2.69
CA PHE A 32 24.98 -37.85 2.86
C PHE A 32 24.19 -37.69 1.57
N VAL A 33 23.64 -38.80 1.06
CA VAL A 33 22.77 -38.80 -0.11
C VAL A 33 21.32 -38.91 0.33
N TYR A 34 20.47 -38.07 -0.24
CA TYR A 34 19.02 -38.10 0.00
C TYR A 34 18.28 -37.83 -1.30
N THR A 35 17.02 -38.24 -1.34
CA THR A 35 16.11 -37.94 -2.44
C THR A 35 15.24 -36.76 -2.02
N ASP A 36 15.15 -35.72 -2.86
CA ASP A 36 14.26 -34.58 -2.59
C ASP A 36 12.80 -34.93 -2.93
N CYS A 37 11.87 -34.00 -2.62
CA CYS A 37 10.44 -34.18 -2.87
C CYS A 37 10.09 -34.34 -4.37
N PHE A 38 11.00 -34.02 -5.30
CA PHE A 38 10.87 -34.21 -6.74
C PHE A 38 11.49 -35.53 -7.25
N GLY A 39 11.90 -36.40 -6.36
CA GLY A 39 12.56 -37.68 -6.72
C GLY A 39 14.02 -37.56 -7.18
N LYS A 40 14.64 -36.36 -7.05
CA LYS A 40 16.03 -36.15 -7.45
C LYS A 40 16.99 -36.46 -6.31
N GLN A 41 18.08 -37.21 -6.59
CA GLN A 41 19.15 -37.44 -5.63
C GLN A 41 19.98 -36.16 -5.43
N LYS A 42 20.22 -35.82 -4.17
CA LYS A 42 21.05 -34.68 -3.75
C LYS A 42 22.06 -35.12 -2.69
N PHE A 43 23.12 -34.35 -2.55
CA PHE A 43 24.26 -34.67 -1.66
C PHE A 43 24.54 -33.51 -0.70
N LEU A 44 24.75 -33.87 0.56
CA LEU A 44 25.30 -32.97 1.58
C LEU A 44 26.76 -33.36 1.84
N TYR A 45 27.55 -32.34 2.13
CA TYR A 45 28.94 -32.55 2.49
C TYR A 45 29.32 -31.84 3.78
N SER A 46 30.18 -32.49 4.60
CA SER A 46 30.80 -31.87 5.77
C SER A 46 32.16 -32.46 6.05
N TRP A 47 33.03 -31.68 6.68
CA TRP A 47 34.33 -32.17 7.19
C TRP A 47 34.17 -32.89 8.54
N LYS A 48 33.03 -32.78 9.19
CA LYS A 48 32.70 -33.36 10.50
C LYS A 48 31.53 -34.31 10.34
N LEU A 49 31.61 -35.50 10.95
CA LEU A 49 30.44 -36.40 11.05
C LEU A 49 29.52 -35.96 12.20
N GLU A 50 30.14 -35.77 13.38
CA GLU A 50 29.44 -35.30 14.60
C GLU A 50 29.87 -33.89 14.98
N SER A 51 29.05 -33.19 15.80
CA SER A 51 29.37 -31.84 16.29
C SER A 51 30.67 -31.79 17.08
N THR A 52 31.00 -32.87 17.78
CA THR A 52 32.21 -33.02 18.59
C THR A 52 33.48 -33.28 17.79
N ASP A 53 33.36 -33.58 16.48
CA ASP A 53 34.56 -33.84 15.66
C ASP A 53 35.45 -32.60 15.53
N PRO A 54 36.79 -32.76 15.67
CA PRO A 54 37.70 -31.67 15.38
C PRO A 54 37.66 -31.30 13.89
N LEU A 55 37.78 -30.01 13.61
CA LEU A 55 37.87 -29.54 12.24
C LEU A 55 39.28 -29.77 11.70
N PRO A 56 39.47 -30.29 10.47
CA PRO A 56 40.79 -30.42 9.87
C PRO A 56 41.49 -29.05 9.76
N VAL A 57 42.82 -29.06 9.96
CA VAL A 57 43.64 -27.84 9.91
C VAL A 57 43.47 -27.12 8.57
N GLY A 58 43.29 -25.78 8.61
CA GLY A 58 43.12 -24.94 7.42
C GLY A 58 41.68 -24.92 6.85
N ARG A 59 40.72 -25.54 7.52
CA ARG A 59 39.31 -25.50 7.07
C ARG A 59 38.47 -24.50 7.86
N ARG A 60 37.49 -23.88 7.18
CA ARG A 60 36.55 -22.97 7.82
C ARG A 60 35.56 -23.73 8.72
N PRO A 61 35.12 -23.14 9.84
CA PRO A 61 34.09 -23.73 10.69
C PRO A 61 32.88 -24.18 9.88
N CYS A 62 32.39 -25.40 10.14
CA CYS A 62 31.24 -25.98 9.48
C CYS A 62 30.41 -26.81 10.45
N GLN A 63 29.11 -26.92 10.19
CA GLN A 63 28.20 -27.85 10.89
C GLN A 63 28.57 -29.29 10.53
N SER A 64 28.37 -30.22 11.47
CA SER A 64 28.55 -31.65 11.22
C SER A 64 27.57 -32.18 10.18
N LEU A 65 27.88 -33.32 9.56
CA LEU A 65 26.98 -33.95 8.59
C LEU A 65 25.66 -34.30 9.22
N ARG A 66 25.65 -34.88 10.42
CA ARG A 66 24.44 -35.33 11.11
C ARG A 66 23.53 -34.18 11.56
N GLU A 67 24.08 -33.02 11.90
CA GLU A 67 23.29 -31.83 12.15
C GLU A 67 22.58 -31.34 10.86
N LYS A 68 23.29 -31.32 9.74
CA LYS A 68 22.71 -30.97 8.42
C LYS A 68 21.68 -32.01 7.99
N GLU A 69 21.95 -33.29 8.17
CA GLU A 69 21.06 -34.41 7.88
C GLU A 69 19.73 -34.26 8.67
N LYS A 70 19.82 -34.03 9.98
CA LYS A 70 18.65 -33.83 10.84
C LYS A 70 17.73 -32.67 10.36
N VAL A 71 18.33 -31.58 9.91
CA VAL A 71 17.58 -30.44 9.37
C VAL A 71 16.88 -30.84 8.06
N ILE A 72 17.61 -31.46 7.12
CA ILE A 72 17.05 -31.80 5.81
C ILE A 72 15.99 -32.90 5.91
N LEU A 73 16.22 -33.95 6.71
CA LEU A 73 15.20 -34.98 6.91
C LEU A 73 13.92 -34.42 7.53
N ARG A 74 14.08 -33.47 8.46
CA ARG A 74 12.90 -32.76 9.01
C ARG A 74 12.19 -31.94 7.95
N ASP A 75 12.95 -31.23 7.08
CA ASP A 75 12.37 -30.44 6.01
C ASP A 75 11.63 -31.31 4.99
N ILE A 76 12.20 -32.47 4.62
CA ILE A 76 11.54 -33.43 3.72
C ILE A 76 10.28 -34.03 4.36
N ASN A 77 10.33 -34.42 5.64
CA ASN A 77 9.18 -34.96 6.36
C ASN A 77 8.03 -33.95 6.51
N ASP A 78 8.37 -32.65 6.59
CA ASP A 78 7.41 -31.57 6.66
C ASP A 78 6.95 -31.10 5.26
N GLY A 79 7.36 -31.80 4.17
CA GLY A 79 7.00 -31.43 2.79
C GLY A 79 7.74 -30.20 2.25
N ILE A 80 8.63 -29.61 3.04
CA ILE A 80 9.36 -28.41 2.66
C ILE A 80 10.47 -28.77 1.68
N THR A 81 10.50 -28.10 0.53
CA THR A 81 11.58 -28.25 -0.45
C THR A 81 12.88 -27.72 0.15
N PRO A 82 13.86 -28.57 0.53
CA PRO A 82 15.07 -28.16 1.27
C PRO A 82 15.94 -27.13 0.55
N TYR A 83 15.69 -26.91 -0.71
CA TYR A 83 16.30 -25.93 -1.58
C TYR A 83 15.22 -25.35 -2.48
N GLY A 84 14.39 -24.47 -1.95
CA GLY A 84 13.62 -23.55 -2.81
C GLY A 84 14.61 -22.93 -3.81
N ASP A 85 14.36 -23.11 -5.10
CA ASP A 85 15.20 -22.73 -6.25
C ASP A 85 15.96 -21.45 -5.98
N ASN A 86 17.14 -21.44 -5.42
CA ASN A 86 18.00 -20.28 -5.13
C ASN A 86 17.31 -18.88 -5.19
N LEU A 87 15.99 -18.85 -4.91
CA LEU A 87 15.11 -17.73 -5.12
C LEU A 87 15.49 -16.58 -4.21
N THR A 88 15.78 -15.44 -4.80
CA THR A 88 16.07 -14.22 -4.06
C THR A 88 14.78 -13.52 -3.63
N VAL A 89 14.88 -12.62 -2.65
CA VAL A 89 13.73 -11.77 -2.22
C VAL A 89 13.15 -10.99 -3.41
N LEU A 90 14.01 -10.44 -4.26
CA LEU A 90 13.56 -9.69 -5.45
C LEU A 90 12.78 -10.58 -6.43
N GLU A 91 13.26 -11.79 -6.68
CA GLU A 91 12.60 -12.75 -7.58
C GLU A 91 11.28 -13.24 -6.99
N LEU A 92 11.22 -13.52 -5.69
CA LEU A 92 9.99 -13.87 -4.98
C LEU A 92 8.92 -12.76 -5.14
N VAL A 93 9.29 -11.50 -4.86
CA VAL A 93 8.37 -10.38 -4.97
C VAL A 93 7.90 -10.18 -6.42
N LYS A 94 8.78 -10.34 -7.41
CA LYS A 94 8.39 -10.31 -8.83
C LYS A 94 7.41 -11.45 -9.18
N LYS A 95 7.68 -12.69 -8.70
CA LYS A 95 6.78 -13.84 -8.89
C LYS A 95 5.40 -13.56 -8.29
N TYR A 96 5.35 -13.03 -7.08
CA TYR A 96 4.10 -12.64 -6.42
C TYR A 96 3.31 -11.59 -7.21
N ILE A 97 3.98 -10.54 -7.68
CA ILE A 97 3.35 -9.47 -8.45
C ILE A 97 2.85 -9.97 -9.81
N ALA A 98 3.58 -10.86 -10.48
CA ALA A 98 3.20 -11.44 -11.76
C ALA A 98 1.89 -12.25 -11.70
N GLN A 99 1.52 -12.76 -10.53
CA GLN A 99 0.26 -13.47 -10.30
C GLN A 99 -0.95 -12.54 -10.08
N LYS A 100 -0.72 -11.21 -9.98
CA LYS A 100 -1.78 -10.22 -9.77
C LYS A 100 -2.34 -9.77 -11.12
N THR A 101 -3.56 -10.21 -11.43
CA THR A 101 -4.31 -9.80 -12.64
C THR A 101 -5.27 -8.64 -12.32
N GLY A 102 -5.64 -7.84 -13.30
CA GLY A 102 -6.62 -6.76 -13.14
C GLY A 102 -6.19 -5.63 -12.21
N VAL A 103 -4.88 -5.41 -12.07
CA VAL A 103 -4.33 -4.40 -11.13
C VAL A 103 -4.50 -3.00 -11.71
N ARG A 104 -5.05 -2.07 -10.93
CA ARG A 104 -5.18 -0.66 -11.31
C ARG A 104 -3.82 0.02 -11.48
N HIS A 105 -3.76 1.03 -12.35
CA HIS A 105 -2.52 1.76 -12.67
C HIS A 105 -1.73 2.22 -11.43
N ASN A 106 -2.41 2.81 -10.44
CA ASN A 106 -1.76 3.28 -9.21
C ASN A 106 -1.18 2.15 -8.38
N THR A 107 -1.84 0.98 -8.34
CA THR A 107 -1.33 -0.19 -7.64
C THR A 107 -0.12 -0.79 -8.38
N ALA A 108 -0.18 -0.87 -9.71
CA ALA A 108 0.96 -1.30 -10.54
C ALA A 108 2.16 -0.35 -10.36
N ALA A 109 1.92 0.97 -10.31
CA ALA A 109 2.95 1.97 -10.04
C ALA A 109 3.59 1.78 -8.65
N ASN A 110 2.79 1.46 -7.63
CA ASN A 110 3.30 1.14 -6.30
C ASN A 110 4.12 -0.16 -6.29
N TYR A 111 3.69 -1.20 -7.00
CA TYR A 111 4.49 -2.43 -7.14
C TYR A 111 5.85 -2.16 -7.78
N ASN A 112 5.89 -1.39 -8.86
CA ASN A 112 7.14 -0.98 -9.51
C ASN A 112 8.03 -0.15 -8.57
N PHE A 113 7.44 0.74 -7.77
CA PHE A 113 8.16 1.51 -6.76
C PHE A 113 8.80 0.59 -5.72
N VAL A 114 8.07 -0.41 -5.20
CA VAL A 114 8.58 -1.39 -4.24
C VAL A 114 9.70 -2.25 -4.85
N ILE A 115 9.51 -2.74 -6.08
CA ILE A 115 10.55 -3.48 -6.82
C ILE A 115 11.84 -2.65 -6.92
N ASN A 116 11.71 -1.35 -7.25
CA ASN A 116 12.87 -0.47 -7.39
C ASN A 116 13.59 -0.21 -6.07
N ILE A 117 12.87 -0.19 -4.93
CA ILE A 117 13.50 -0.14 -3.61
C ILE A 117 14.26 -1.43 -3.36
N ILE A 118 13.61 -2.59 -3.48
CA ILE A 118 14.22 -3.89 -3.20
C ILE A 118 15.44 -4.14 -4.09
N LYS A 119 15.39 -3.74 -5.36
CA LYS A 119 16.49 -3.90 -6.31
C LYS A 119 17.75 -3.14 -5.91
N LYS A 120 17.62 -2.02 -5.20
CA LYS A 120 18.74 -1.19 -4.73
C LYS A 120 19.34 -1.66 -3.41
N GLU A 121 18.66 -2.55 -2.70
CA GLU A 121 19.03 -3.03 -1.38
C GLU A 121 19.69 -4.41 -1.43
N GLU A 122 20.73 -4.61 -0.64
CA GLU A 122 21.37 -5.93 -0.48
C GLU A 122 20.38 -7.01 -0.04
N PHE A 123 19.34 -6.59 0.72
CA PHE A 123 18.25 -7.46 1.14
C PHE A 123 17.53 -8.10 -0.04
N GLY A 124 17.42 -7.40 -1.17
CA GLY A 124 16.79 -7.92 -2.39
C GLY A 124 17.54 -9.08 -3.04
N ALA A 125 18.85 -9.12 -2.91
CA ALA A 125 19.71 -10.19 -3.42
C ALA A 125 19.81 -11.39 -2.46
N LYS A 126 19.30 -11.26 -1.22
CA LYS A 126 19.34 -12.32 -0.23
C LYS A 126 18.42 -13.47 -0.61
N ARG A 127 18.85 -14.71 -0.44
CA ARG A 127 18.02 -15.90 -0.66
C ARG A 127 16.92 -15.97 0.39
N ILE A 128 15.70 -16.33 -0.02
CA ILE A 128 14.53 -16.38 0.88
C ILE A 128 14.68 -17.38 2.03
N ASP A 129 15.35 -18.51 1.79
CA ASP A 129 15.64 -19.54 2.80
C ASP A 129 16.65 -19.08 3.87
N LYS A 130 17.37 -17.99 3.63
CA LYS A 130 18.34 -17.38 4.55
C LYS A 130 17.82 -16.14 5.24
N VAL A 131 16.63 -15.66 4.87
CA VAL A 131 16.03 -14.49 5.52
C VAL A 131 15.42 -14.88 6.86
N LYS A 132 15.94 -14.29 7.93
CA LYS A 132 15.41 -14.42 9.29
C LYS A 132 14.52 -13.21 9.64
N LEU A 133 13.69 -13.37 10.66
CA LEU A 133 12.89 -12.27 11.22
C LEU A 133 13.76 -11.06 11.61
N SER A 134 14.95 -11.30 12.17
CA SER A 134 15.91 -10.23 12.48
C SER A 134 16.39 -9.47 11.25
N ASP A 135 16.61 -10.15 10.13
CA ASP A 135 17.03 -9.52 8.88
C ASP A 135 15.90 -8.63 8.30
N ALA A 136 14.66 -9.12 8.35
CA ALA A 136 13.49 -8.37 7.90
C ALA A 136 13.30 -7.09 8.72
N LYS A 137 13.42 -7.18 10.06
CA LYS A 137 13.35 -6.02 10.96
C LYS A 137 14.49 -5.04 10.70
N ALA A 138 15.74 -5.53 10.63
CA ALA A 138 16.92 -4.70 10.38
C ALA A 138 16.82 -3.94 9.05
N TRP A 139 16.31 -4.59 8.00
CA TRP A 139 16.07 -3.95 6.71
C TRP A 139 15.05 -2.81 6.79
N LEU A 140 13.89 -3.01 7.47
CA LEU A 140 12.89 -1.95 7.62
C LEU A 140 13.39 -0.78 8.46
N ILE A 141 14.18 -1.04 9.52
CA ILE A 141 14.86 -0.01 10.33
C ILE A 141 15.85 0.77 9.45
N LYS A 142 16.64 0.07 8.62
CA LYS A 142 17.55 0.73 7.67
C LYS A 142 16.80 1.64 6.71
N LEU A 143 15.66 1.19 6.15
CA LEU A 143 14.85 2.04 5.27
C LEU A 143 14.39 3.33 5.97
N GLN A 144 14.08 3.27 7.27
CA GLN A 144 13.74 4.48 8.04
C GLN A 144 14.96 5.38 8.26
N ALA A 145 16.10 4.80 8.61
CA ALA A 145 17.36 5.54 8.77
C ALA A 145 17.80 6.22 7.46
N ASP A 146 17.51 5.59 6.31
CA ASP A 146 17.75 6.16 4.98
C ASP A 146 16.69 7.24 4.58
N GLY A 147 15.88 7.71 5.53
CA GLY A 147 14.90 8.79 5.35
C GLY A 147 13.56 8.37 4.75
N ARG A 148 13.22 7.08 4.74
CA ARG A 148 11.88 6.62 4.32
C ARG A 148 10.89 6.78 5.47
N GLY A 149 9.81 7.54 5.26
CA GLY A 149 8.74 7.67 6.24
C GLY A 149 7.94 6.38 6.44
N TYR A 150 7.29 6.26 7.60
CA TYR A 150 6.50 5.09 8.00
C TYR A 150 5.51 4.62 6.94
N SER A 151 4.77 5.53 6.30
CA SER A 151 3.78 5.18 5.26
C SER A 151 4.42 4.49 4.04
N THR A 152 5.65 4.89 3.67
CA THR A 152 6.41 4.25 2.60
C THR A 152 6.82 2.84 3.00
N ILE A 153 7.35 2.68 4.22
CA ILE A 153 7.78 1.39 4.77
C ILE A 153 6.57 0.45 4.93
N HIS A 154 5.43 0.97 5.37
CA HIS A 154 4.17 0.23 5.43
C HIS A 154 3.76 -0.29 4.03
N SER A 155 3.86 0.55 3.00
CA SER A 155 3.55 0.17 1.61
C SER A 155 4.52 -0.91 1.09
N VAL A 156 5.82 -0.78 1.38
CA VAL A 156 6.84 -1.79 1.03
C VAL A 156 6.52 -3.12 1.70
N ARG A 157 6.29 -3.12 3.01
CA ARG A 157 5.93 -4.32 3.76
C ARG A 157 4.61 -4.93 3.26
N GLY A 158 3.64 -4.09 2.87
CA GLY A 158 2.35 -4.51 2.31
C GLY A 158 2.47 -5.32 1.01
N VAL A 159 3.61 -5.25 0.31
CA VAL A 159 3.91 -6.07 -0.87
C VAL A 159 4.80 -7.26 -0.50
N VAL A 160 5.81 -7.04 0.33
CA VAL A 160 6.81 -8.07 0.66
C VAL A 160 6.24 -9.16 1.57
N ARG A 161 5.46 -8.77 2.60
CA ARG A 161 4.86 -9.74 3.54
C ARG A 161 3.95 -10.77 2.83
N PRO A 162 3.01 -10.39 1.96
CA PRO A 162 2.22 -11.37 1.22
C PRO A 162 3.05 -12.22 0.24
N ALA A 163 4.13 -11.68 -0.34
CA ALA A 163 5.04 -12.46 -1.18
C ALA A 163 5.74 -13.57 -0.36
N PHE A 164 6.19 -13.26 0.85
CA PHE A 164 6.74 -14.26 1.77
C PHE A 164 5.67 -15.23 2.29
N GLN A 165 4.40 -14.78 2.44
CA GLN A 165 3.31 -15.68 2.79
C GLN A 165 3.07 -16.69 1.66
N MET A 166 3.03 -16.26 0.41
CA MET A 166 2.98 -17.17 -0.74
C MET A 166 4.12 -18.20 -0.71
N ALA A 167 5.33 -17.79 -0.31
CA ALA A 167 6.45 -18.74 -0.19
C ALA A 167 6.26 -19.74 0.96
N VAL A 168 5.53 -19.40 2.02
CA VAL A 168 5.11 -20.35 3.07
C VAL A 168 4.03 -21.29 2.54
N ASP A 169 3.02 -20.75 1.86
CA ASP A 169 1.90 -21.51 1.30
C ASP A 169 2.36 -22.47 0.17
N ASP A 170 3.43 -22.10 -0.56
CA ASP A 170 4.10 -22.92 -1.57
C ASP A 170 5.17 -23.88 -0.96
N ASP A 171 5.26 -24.04 0.36
CA ASP A 171 6.21 -24.88 1.07
C ASP A 171 7.70 -24.59 0.75
N LEU A 172 8.02 -23.36 0.34
CA LEU A 172 9.41 -22.95 0.05
C LEU A 172 10.15 -22.53 1.32
N ILE A 173 9.43 -22.04 2.34
CA ILE A 173 9.96 -21.62 3.64
C ILE A 173 8.96 -21.97 4.75
N ARG A 174 9.45 -22.20 5.97
CA ARG A 174 8.59 -22.61 7.12
C ARG A 174 7.76 -21.49 7.72
N LYS A 175 8.30 -20.28 7.74
CA LYS A 175 7.69 -19.14 8.44
C LYS A 175 7.94 -17.85 7.66
N ASN A 176 6.95 -17.00 7.68
CA ASN A 176 7.06 -15.68 7.11
C ASN A 176 7.93 -14.77 8.01
N PRO A 177 9.09 -14.28 7.55
CA PRO A 177 9.97 -13.42 8.35
C PRO A 177 9.37 -12.02 8.61
N PHE A 178 8.27 -11.66 7.95
CA PHE A 178 7.55 -10.39 8.16
C PHE A 178 6.34 -10.52 9.09
N GLU A 179 6.21 -11.63 9.85
CA GLU A 179 5.12 -11.87 10.80
C GLU A 179 5.38 -11.14 12.12
N PHE A 180 5.24 -9.82 12.11
CA PHE A 180 5.34 -8.93 13.27
C PHE A 180 4.54 -7.65 13.03
N GLN A 181 4.23 -6.92 14.10
CA GLN A 181 3.59 -5.61 13.98
C GLN A 181 4.62 -4.54 13.61
N LEU A 182 4.36 -3.77 12.55
CA LEU A 182 5.32 -2.77 12.05
C LEU A 182 5.62 -1.68 13.09
N CYS A 183 4.60 -1.22 13.81
CA CYS A 183 4.74 -0.17 14.83
C CYS A 183 5.67 -0.54 16.00
N THR A 184 5.99 -1.84 16.19
CA THR A 184 6.95 -2.27 17.21
C THR A 184 8.41 -2.23 16.73
N VAL A 185 8.64 -1.94 15.44
CA VAL A 185 9.96 -2.00 14.79
C VAL A 185 10.36 -0.66 14.19
N VAL A 186 9.40 0.06 13.63
CA VAL A 186 9.60 1.32 12.92
C VAL A 186 8.75 2.40 13.60
N VAL A 187 9.35 3.54 13.90
CA VAL A 187 8.65 4.66 14.52
C VAL A 187 7.61 5.21 13.55
N ASN A 188 6.37 5.36 14.04
CA ASN A 188 5.31 5.95 13.23
C ASN A 188 5.42 7.49 13.26
N ASP A 189 6.10 8.04 12.27
CA ASP A 189 6.26 9.46 12.00
C ASP A 189 5.19 10.03 11.05
N SER A 190 4.15 9.26 10.75
CA SER A 190 3.10 9.71 9.85
C SER A 190 2.27 10.83 10.47
N VAL A 191 2.26 11.98 9.81
CA VAL A 191 1.39 13.09 10.19
C VAL A 191 -0.05 12.75 9.83
N THR A 192 -0.91 12.65 10.84
CA THR A 192 -2.35 12.52 10.63
C THR A 192 -2.86 13.78 9.93
N ARG A 193 -3.51 13.61 8.80
CA ARG A 193 -4.16 14.73 8.10
C ARG A 193 -5.47 15.03 8.80
N GLU A 194 -5.46 16.07 9.61
CA GLU A 194 -6.65 16.50 10.36
C GLU A 194 -7.56 17.36 9.48
N ALA A 195 -8.85 17.31 9.81
CA ALA A 195 -9.82 18.26 9.30
C ALA A 195 -9.49 19.66 9.82
N ILE A 196 -9.66 20.67 8.99
CA ILE A 196 -9.53 22.06 9.43
C ILE A 196 -10.83 22.54 10.11
N THR A 197 -10.70 23.55 10.97
CA THR A 197 -11.86 24.15 11.63
C THR A 197 -12.76 24.92 10.64
N ARG A 198 -14.05 25.06 10.95
CA ARG A 198 -14.97 25.90 10.16
C ARG A 198 -14.46 27.34 9.98
N LYS A 199 -13.75 27.89 10.98
CA LYS A 199 -13.14 29.22 10.91
C LYS A 199 -12.02 29.27 9.86
N GLN A 200 -11.14 28.26 9.84
CA GLN A 200 -10.06 28.16 8.85
C GLN A 200 -10.59 27.93 7.43
N GLU A 201 -11.60 27.05 7.26
CA GLU A 201 -12.28 26.84 6.00
C GLU A 201 -12.85 28.15 5.45
N ARG A 202 -13.60 28.89 6.29
CA ARG A 202 -14.20 30.18 5.90
C ARG A 202 -13.14 31.18 5.47
N LYS A 203 -12.07 31.35 6.27
CA LYS A 203 -10.97 32.28 5.96
C LYS A 203 -10.29 31.93 4.63
N PHE A 204 -10.03 30.66 4.40
CA PHE A 204 -9.41 30.20 3.15
C PHE A 204 -10.32 30.50 1.95
N LEU A 205 -11.60 30.13 2.03
CA LEU A 205 -12.55 30.36 0.95
C LEU A 205 -12.80 31.86 0.69
N GLU A 206 -12.83 32.69 1.74
CA GLU A 206 -12.94 34.13 1.62
C GLU A 206 -11.71 34.74 0.92
N PHE A 207 -10.50 34.28 1.29
CA PHE A 207 -9.28 34.68 0.58
C PHE A 207 -9.34 34.30 -0.90
N ILE A 208 -9.72 33.05 -1.22
CA ILE A 208 -9.82 32.59 -2.62
C ILE A 208 -10.83 33.43 -3.40
N LYS A 209 -11.99 33.74 -2.80
CA LYS A 209 -13.07 34.52 -3.43
C LYS A 209 -12.62 35.94 -3.80
N ASN A 210 -11.79 36.55 -2.95
CA ASN A 210 -11.37 37.96 -3.08
C ASN A 210 -10.04 38.13 -3.83
N ASP A 211 -9.27 37.05 -4.05
CA ASP A 211 -7.99 37.12 -4.75
C ASP A 211 -8.19 37.15 -6.27
N GLU A 212 -7.57 38.12 -6.95
CA GLU A 212 -7.75 38.29 -8.41
C GLU A 212 -7.31 37.06 -9.22
N HIS A 213 -6.28 36.37 -8.78
CA HIS A 213 -5.77 35.21 -9.49
C HIS A 213 -6.55 33.94 -9.15
N TYR A 214 -6.85 33.73 -7.84
CA TYR A 214 -7.43 32.46 -7.38
C TYR A 214 -8.97 32.44 -7.40
N LYS A 215 -9.66 33.58 -7.53
CA LYS A 215 -11.14 33.65 -7.63
C LYS A 215 -11.75 32.74 -8.70
N ARG A 216 -11.01 32.46 -9.77
CA ARG A 216 -11.43 31.54 -10.83
C ARG A 216 -11.51 30.08 -10.39
N TYR A 217 -10.82 29.69 -9.31
CA TYR A 217 -10.86 28.34 -8.72
C TYR A 217 -11.82 28.24 -7.54
N TYR A 218 -12.44 29.35 -7.14
CA TYR A 218 -13.31 29.40 -5.97
C TYR A 218 -14.41 28.36 -6.01
N ASP A 219 -15.20 28.31 -7.10
CA ASP A 219 -16.33 27.41 -7.24
C ASP A 219 -15.91 25.95 -7.12
N GLY A 220 -14.80 25.55 -7.76
CA GLY A 220 -14.28 24.18 -7.65
C GLY A 220 -13.75 23.83 -6.26
N MET A 221 -13.04 24.76 -5.60
CA MET A 221 -12.57 24.56 -4.23
C MET A 221 -13.73 24.49 -3.24
N PHE A 222 -14.75 25.33 -3.43
CA PHE A 222 -15.98 25.30 -2.63
C PHE A 222 -16.70 23.95 -2.74
N ILE A 223 -16.89 23.45 -3.97
CA ILE A 223 -17.51 22.15 -4.21
C ILE A 223 -16.75 21.03 -3.47
N LEU A 224 -15.41 21.02 -3.52
CA LEU A 224 -14.58 20.01 -2.82
C LEU A 224 -14.80 20.06 -1.30
N PHE A 225 -15.01 21.24 -0.70
CA PHE A 225 -15.31 21.37 0.73
C PHE A 225 -16.75 20.99 1.09
N LYS A 226 -17.69 21.08 0.15
CA LYS A 226 -19.14 20.92 0.43
C LYS A 226 -19.75 19.61 -0.07
N THR A 227 -18.99 18.80 -0.80
CA THR A 227 -19.48 17.53 -1.33
C THR A 227 -18.69 16.30 -0.87
N GLY A 228 -17.46 16.52 -0.38
CA GLY A 228 -16.57 15.41 0.01
C GLY A 228 -16.13 14.51 -1.14
N LEU A 229 -16.25 14.94 -2.40
CA LEU A 229 -15.74 14.22 -3.57
C LEU A 229 -14.25 13.90 -3.43
N ARG A 230 -13.84 12.71 -3.94
CA ARG A 230 -12.42 12.46 -4.14
C ARG A 230 -11.90 13.31 -5.28
N ILE A 231 -10.68 13.79 -5.18
CA ILE A 231 -10.13 14.69 -6.21
C ILE A 231 -10.15 14.06 -7.61
N SER A 232 -9.93 12.76 -7.74
CA SER A 232 -10.00 12.06 -9.03
C SER A 232 -11.43 11.92 -9.57
N GLU A 233 -12.44 11.75 -8.70
CA GLU A 233 -13.86 11.81 -9.04
C GLU A 233 -14.22 13.22 -9.54
N PHE A 234 -13.84 14.25 -8.78
CA PHE A 234 -14.08 15.66 -9.13
C PHE A 234 -13.46 16.06 -10.46
N CYS A 235 -12.20 15.65 -10.72
CA CYS A 235 -11.55 15.91 -12.02
C CYS A 235 -12.21 15.16 -13.18
N GLY A 236 -12.85 14.03 -12.90
CA GLY A 236 -13.57 13.22 -13.88
C GLY A 236 -14.94 13.76 -14.26
N LEU A 237 -15.53 14.66 -13.46
CA LEU A 237 -16.88 15.15 -13.70
C LEU A 237 -17.04 15.76 -15.10
N THR A 238 -18.10 15.36 -15.76
CA THR A 238 -18.53 15.84 -17.08
C THR A 238 -19.87 16.60 -16.96
N LEU A 239 -20.26 17.26 -18.03
CA LEU A 239 -21.57 17.94 -18.10
C LEU A 239 -22.74 16.97 -17.89
N SER A 240 -22.60 15.71 -18.31
CA SER A 240 -23.64 14.68 -18.15
C SER A 240 -23.79 14.14 -16.73
N ASP A 241 -22.81 14.41 -15.86
CA ASP A 241 -22.85 13.96 -14.47
C ASP A 241 -23.60 14.93 -13.55
N ILE A 242 -23.95 16.12 -14.07
CA ILE A 242 -24.63 17.17 -13.30
C ILE A 242 -26.08 17.26 -13.76
N ASP A 243 -26.96 16.83 -12.89
CA ASP A 243 -28.41 17.00 -13.07
C ASP A 243 -28.86 18.28 -12.37
N PHE A 244 -29.19 19.29 -13.18
CA PHE A 244 -29.65 20.58 -12.68
C PHE A 244 -31.14 20.60 -12.31
N GLU A 245 -31.96 19.68 -12.83
CA GLU A 245 -33.36 19.55 -12.52
C GLU A 245 -33.54 18.92 -11.14
N GLU A 246 -32.91 17.75 -10.91
CA GLU A 246 -32.97 17.04 -9.64
C GLU A 246 -31.92 17.52 -8.62
N LYS A 247 -31.08 18.48 -8.99
CA LYS A 247 -29.99 19.01 -8.17
C LYS A 247 -29.08 17.89 -7.62
N GLN A 248 -28.53 17.06 -8.51
CA GLN A 248 -27.76 15.88 -8.18
C GLN A 248 -26.44 15.80 -8.96
N ILE A 249 -25.45 15.17 -8.34
CA ILE A 249 -24.16 14.84 -8.96
C ILE A 249 -24.05 13.32 -9.06
N SER A 250 -23.91 12.78 -10.26
CA SER A 250 -23.65 11.37 -10.50
C SER A 250 -22.14 11.09 -10.41
N VAL A 251 -21.74 10.22 -9.49
CA VAL A 251 -20.33 9.81 -9.32
C VAL A 251 -20.23 8.33 -9.68
N ASN A 252 -19.70 8.01 -10.86
CA ASN A 252 -19.59 6.65 -11.36
C ASN A 252 -18.19 6.34 -11.91
N HIS A 253 -17.35 7.35 -12.10
CA HIS A 253 -16.00 7.22 -12.65
C HIS A 253 -15.02 8.22 -12.03
N GLN A 254 -13.76 8.06 -12.36
CA GLN A 254 -12.67 8.94 -11.92
C GLN A 254 -11.64 9.14 -13.03
N LEU A 255 -11.10 10.35 -13.14
CA LEU A 255 -10.02 10.68 -14.06
C LEU A 255 -8.66 10.46 -13.40
N GLN A 256 -7.79 9.73 -14.07
CA GLN A 256 -6.40 9.51 -13.68
C GLN A 256 -5.45 9.94 -14.81
N ARG A 257 -4.23 10.30 -14.44
CA ARG A 257 -3.15 10.48 -15.40
C ARG A 257 -1.97 9.60 -15.02
N THR A 258 -1.60 8.71 -15.93
CA THR A 258 -0.49 7.77 -15.73
C THR A 258 0.86 8.49 -15.69
N ARG A 259 1.92 7.79 -15.28
CA ARG A 259 3.29 8.33 -15.35
C ARG A 259 3.74 8.69 -16.76
N ASP A 260 3.23 7.97 -17.75
CA ASP A 260 3.48 8.23 -19.16
C ASP A 260 2.60 9.37 -19.72
N MET A 261 2.00 10.17 -18.83
CA MET A 261 1.18 11.33 -19.14
C MET A 261 -0.11 11.02 -19.92
N LYS A 262 -0.54 9.76 -19.97
CA LYS A 262 -1.80 9.35 -20.59
C LYS A 262 -2.97 9.58 -19.62
N TYR A 263 -4.06 10.12 -20.13
CA TYR A 263 -5.31 10.25 -19.40
C TYR A 263 -6.09 8.94 -19.51
N VAL A 264 -6.68 8.52 -18.41
CA VAL A 264 -7.44 7.27 -18.32
C VAL A 264 -8.65 7.51 -17.42
N ILE A 265 -9.80 7.02 -17.85
CA ILE A 265 -10.98 6.93 -16.97
C ILE A 265 -10.99 5.54 -16.34
N GLU A 266 -11.11 5.50 -15.04
CA GLU A 266 -11.31 4.28 -14.27
C GLU A 266 -12.68 4.33 -13.59
N ASP A 267 -13.33 3.19 -13.48
CA ASP A 267 -14.52 3.06 -12.62
C ASP A 267 -14.17 3.42 -11.18
N THR A 268 -15.17 3.75 -10.38
CA THR A 268 -14.98 3.98 -8.96
C THR A 268 -14.32 2.77 -8.30
N LYS A 269 -13.51 3.01 -7.26
CA LYS A 269 -12.67 1.96 -6.64
C LYS A 269 -13.47 0.77 -6.09
N THR A 270 -14.72 1.02 -5.70
CA THR A 270 -15.63 0.03 -5.11
C THR A 270 -17.04 0.32 -5.62
N SER A 271 -17.96 -0.65 -5.52
CA SER A 271 -19.39 -0.44 -5.80
C SER A 271 -19.97 0.71 -4.98
N SER A 272 -19.54 0.87 -3.73
CA SER A 272 -19.92 2.02 -2.88
C SER A 272 -19.41 3.37 -3.38
N GLY A 273 -18.44 3.35 -4.31
CA GLY A 273 -17.94 4.59 -4.94
C GLY A 273 -18.95 5.18 -5.94
N THR A 274 -19.73 4.33 -6.60
CA THR A 274 -20.82 4.77 -7.49
C THR A 274 -21.99 5.20 -6.64
N ARG A 275 -22.34 6.49 -6.74
CA ARG A 275 -23.34 7.12 -5.89
C ARG A 275 -23.87 8.40 -6.51
N ILE A 276 -25.02 8.84 -6.02
CA ILE A 276 -25.61 10.13 -6.33
C ILE A 276 -25.45 11.04 -5.11
N ILE A 277 -24.93 12.24 -5.30
CA ILE A 277 -24.75 13.23 -4.25
C ILE A 277 -25.77 14.37 -4.49
N PRO A 278 -26.75 14.60 -3.60
CA PRO A 278 -27.63 15.76 -3.67
C PRO A 278 -26.82 17.06 -3.49
N MET A 279 -27.15 18.09 -4.25
CA MET A 279 -26.53 19.41 -4.14
C MET A 279 -27.28 20.29 -3.16
N THR A 280 -26.56 21.03 -2.32
CA THR A 280 -27.09 22.20 -1.65
C THR A 280 -27.22 23.32 -2.67
N GLU A 281 -28.05 24.33 -2.38
CA GLU A 281 -28.25 25.49 -3.27
C GLU A 281 -26.92 26.18 -3.62
N GLU A 282 -26.03 26.32 -2.65
CA GLU A 282 -24.72 26.93 -2.85
C GLU A 282 -23.85 26.13 -3.82
N VAL A 283 -23.87 24.78 -3.73
CA VAL A 283 -23.14 23.88 -4.63
C VAL A 283 -23.74 23.92 -6.02
N TYR A 284 -25.05 23.93 -6.13
CA TYR A 284 -25.80 24.09 -7.39
C TYR A 284 -25.37 25.37 -8.12
N GLU A 285 -25.39 26.52 -7.43
CA GLU A 285 -24.95 27.80 -8.00
C GLU A 285 -23.47 27.79 -8.43
N CYS A 286 -22.61 27.08 -7.71
CA CYS A 286 -21.21 26.89 -8.13
C CYS A 286 -21.13 26.13 -9.46
N PHE A 287 -21.84 25.01 -9.60
CA PHE A 287 -21.85 24.24 -10.86
C PHE A 287 -22.45 25.05 -12.01
N LYS A 288 -23.51 25.78 -11.77
CA LYS A 288 -24.13 26.66 -12.78
C LYS A 288 -23.10 27.66 -13.33
N ARG A 289 -22.39 28.38 -12.44
CA ARG A 289 -21.33 29.30 -12.85
C ARG A 289 -20.18 28.63 -13.58
N ILE A 290 -19.80 27.40 -13.17
CA ILE A 290 -18.75 26.63 -13.84
C ILE A 290 -19.16 26.31 -15.28
N VAL A 291 -20.42 25.82 -15.47
CA VAL A 291 -20.92 25.45 -16.79
C VAL A 291 -21.08 26.69 -17.69
N GLU A 292 -21.63 27.78 -17.17
CA GLU A 292 -21.78 29.07 -17.91
C GLU A 292 -20.40 29.61 -18.34
N LYS A 293 -19.38 29.54 -17.50
CA LYS A 293 -18.04 30.03 -17.77
C LYS A 293 -17.14 29.02 -18.47
N ARG A 294 -17.61 27.78 -18.68
CA ARG A 294 -16.83 26.75 -19.32
C ARG A 294 -16.38 27.18 -20.72
N LYS A 295 -15.09 27.22 -20.95
CA LYS A 295 -14.56 27.50 -22.28
C LYS A 295 -14.97 26.40 -23.25
N LYS A 296 -15.41 26.80 -24.44
CA LYS A 296 -15.57 25.87 -25.56
C LYS A 296 -14.18 25.54 -26.10
N PRO A 297 -13.69 24.30 -25.95
CA PRO A 297 -12.39 23.94 -26.47
C PRO A 297 -12.39 23.91 -27.99
N LYS A 298 -11.24 24.13 -28.63
CA LYS A 298 -11.11 24.02 -30.10
C LYS A 298 -11.51 22.63 -30.60
N LYS A 299 -11.15 21.60 -29.83
CA LYS A 299 -11.56 20.21 -30.02
C LYS A 299 -11.90 19.63 -28.65
N GLU A 300 -13.12 19.14 -28.51
CA GLU A 300 -13.57 18.54 -27.23
C GLU A 300 -12.72 17.29 -26.95
N PRO A 301 -12.05 17.23 -25.77
CA PRO A 301 -11.29 16.07 -25.40
C PRO A 301 -12.22 14.87 -25.14
N VAL A 302 -11.89 13.74 -25.73
CA VAL A 302 -12.57 12.45 -25.49
C VAL A 302 -11.55 11.49 -24.87
N ILE A 303 -11.86 10.98 -23.67
CA ILE A 303 -11.02 10.07 -22.92
C ILE A 303 -11.86 8.85 -22.57
N ASP A 304 -11.50 7.69 -23.09
CA ASP A 304 -12.21 6.42 -22.86
C ASP A 304 -13.74 6.54 -23.07
N GLY A 305 -14.17 7.33 -24.07
CA GLY A 305 -15.56 7.56 -24.41
C GLY A 305 -16.23 8.75 -23.67
N TYR A 306 -15.62 9.28 -22.61
CA TYR A 306 -16.14 10.43 -21.86
C TYR A 306 -15.72 11.75 -22.51
N LYS A 307 -16.64 12.72 -22.52
CA LYS A 307 -16.46 14.07 -23.08
C LYS A 307 -17.21 15.09 -22.22
N GLY A 308 -16.91 16.37 -22.44
CA GLY A 308 -17.62 17.44 -21.70
C GLY A 308 -17.07 17.64 -20.28
N PHE A 309 -15.80 17.36 -20.04
CA PHE A 309 -15.17 17.58 -18.72
C PHE A 309 -15.35 19.02 -18.25
N LEU A 310 -15.68 19.22 -16.99
CA LEU A 310 -16.01 20.53 -16.43
C LEU A 310 -14.78 21.46 -16.34
N PHE A 311 -13.62 20.92 -16.06
CA PHE A 311 -12.38 21.68 -15.81
C PHE A 311 -11.35 21.35 -16.86
N LEU A 312 -10.99 22.35 -17.68
CA LEU A 312 -10.01 22.22 -18.76
C LEU A 312 -8.81 23.13 -18.50
N ASP A 313 -7.64 22.64 -18.81
CA ASP A 313 -6.40 23.39 -18.75
C ASP A 313 -6.23 24.31 -19.98
N LYS A 314 -5.07 24.99 -20.08
CA LYS A 314 -4.76 25.89 -21.20
C LYS A 314 -4.62 25.18 -22.55
N LYS A 315 -4.47 23.85 -22.55
CA LYS A 315 -4.32 23.00 -23.74
C LYS A 315 -5.61 22.28 -24.11
N ASP A 316 -6.75 22.71 -23.52
CA ASP A 316 -8.05 22.10 -23.68
C ASP A 316 -8.11 20.63 -23.19
N MET A 317 -7.18 20.22 -22.31
CA MET A 317 -7.20 18.90 -21.69
C MET A 317 -7.79 18.98 -20.26
N PRO A 318 -8.44 17.92 -19.77
CA PRO A 318 -8.98 17.93 -18.42
C PRO A 318 -7.91 18.18 -17.35
N GLU A 319 -8.24 19.04 -16.39
CA GLU A 319 -7.40 19.20 -15.20
C GLU A 319 -7.40 17.93 -14.37
N VAL A 320 -6.23 17.49 -13.92
CA VAL A 320 -6.06 16.29 -13.08
C VAL A 320 -5.75 16.68 -11.64
N ALA A 321 -5.81 15.70 -10.74
CA ALA A 321 -5.58 15.87 -9.31
C ALA A 321 -4.34 16.73 -8.98
N LEU A 322 -3.21 16.51 -9.69
CA LEU A 322 -1.98 17.27 -9.47
C LEU A 322 -2.15 18.77 -9.74
N HIS A 323 -2.97 19.17 -10.72
CA HIS A 323 -3.22 20.58 -11.01
C HIS A 323 -3.94 21.23 -9.83
N TRP A 324 -5.00 20.60 -9.33
CA TRP A 324 -5.75 21.07 -8.17
C TRP A 324 -4.93 21.10 -6.90
N GLU A 325 -4.11 20.06 -6.63
CA GLU A 325 -3.18 20.07 -5.50
C GLU A 325 -2.26 21.28 -5.54
N LYS A 326 -1.73 21.63 -6.73
CA LYS A 326 -0.90 22.82 -6.91
C LYS A 326 -1.67 24.13 -6.74
N HIS A 327 -2.92 24.22 -7.21
CA HIS A 327 -3.75 25.39 -6.99
C HIS A 327 -3.99 25.63 -5.49
N PHE A 328 -4.28 24.59 -4.72
CA PHE A 328 -4.39 24.67 -3.26
C PHE A 328 -3.06 25.07 -2.61
N GLU A 329 -1.97 24.46 -2.98
CA GLU A 329 -0.64 24.71 -2.42
C GLU A 329 -0.23 26.18 -2.62
N TRP A 330 -0.33 26.69 -3.84
CA TRP A 330 0.06 28.05 -4.16
C TRP A 330 -0.88 29.10 -3.57
N ALA A 331 -2.16 28.85 -3.54
CA ALA A 331 -3.14 29.74 -2.91
C ALA A 331 -2.88 29.83 -1.40
N LEU A 332 -2.65 28.71 -0.73
CA LEU A 332 -2.32 28.66 0.69
C LEU A 332 -1.00 29.37 0.99
N ALA A 333 0.03 29.14 0.17
CA ALA A 333 1.32 29.81 0.31
C ALA A 333 1.17 31.34 0.16
N LYS A 334 0.35 31.82 -0.78
CA LYS A 334 0.06 33.24 -0.94
C LYS A 334 -0.69 33.79 0.28
N HIS A 335 -1.73 33.10 0.76
CA HIS A 335 -2.44 33.48 1.98
C HIS A 335 -1.47 33.65 3.16
N ASN A 336 -0.69 32.61 3.42
CA ASN A 336 0.24 32.57 4.57
C ASN A 336 1.40 33.61 4.47
N ARG A 337 1.69 34.09 3.26
CA ARG A 337 2.64 35.20 3.07
C ARG A 337 2.01 36.56 3.40
N ILE A 338 0.71 36.73 3.15
CA ILE A 338 0.01 38.01 3.30
C ILE A 338 -0.49 38.19 4.73
N TYR A 339 -1.02 37.12 5.33
CA TYR A 339 -1.69 37.18 6.64
C TYR A 339 -0.81 36.63 7.75
N LYS A 340 -0.83 37.29 8.93
CA LYS A 340 -0.10 36.85 10.13
C LYS A 340 -0.60 35.50 10.64
N GLU A 341 -1.93 35.28 10.57
CA GLU A 341 -2.53 34.02 10.98
C GLU A 341 -2.29 32.96 9.90
N GLN A 342 -1.44 32.00 10.22
CA GLN A 342 -1.08 30.94 9.28
C GLN A 342 -2.17 29.87 9.25
N LEU A 343 -2.60 29.48 8.06
CA LEU A 343 -3.46 28.33 7.84
C LEU A 343 -2.63 27.04 7.72
N LEU A 344 -3.16 25.96 8.27
CA LEU A 344 -2.59 24.62 8.12
C LEU A 344 -2.62 24.16 6.66
N LYS A 345 -1.90 23.09 6.35
CA LYS A 345 -1.87 22.53 5.00
C LYS A 345 -3.27 22.10 4.53
N ILE A 346 -3.80 22.80 3.54
CA ILE A 346 -5.10 22.52 2.90
C ILE A 346 -4.82 21.84 1.56
N THR A 347 -5.46 20.69 1.35
CA THR A 347 -5.41 19.91 0.11
C THR A 347 -6.81 19.42 -0.22
N PRO A 348 -7.08 18.96 -1.45
CA PRO A 348 -8.38 18.34 -1.78
C PRO A 348 -8.79 17.21 -0.82
N HIS A 349 -7.81 16.46 -0.34
CA HIS A 349 -8.05 15.40 0.64
C HIS A 349 -8.44 15.93 2.01
N VAL A 350 -7.83 17.05 2.45
CA VAL A 350 -8.21 17.75 3.68
C VAL A 350 -9.63 18.32 3.54
N CYS A 351 -10.03 18.85 2.37
CA CYS A 351 -11.41 19.30 2.12
C CYS A 351 -12.41 18.17 2.37
N ARG A 352 -12.13 16.98 1.82
CA ARG A 352 -12.96 15.80 2.02
C ARG A 352 -13.02 15.36 3.50
N HIS A 353 -11.89 15.37 4.22
CA HIS A 353 -11.87 15.09 5.66
C HIS A 353 -12.67 16.13 6.45
N THR A 354 -12.55 17.41 6.10
CA THR A 354 -13.27 18.50 6.73
C THR A 354 -14.79 18.35 6.51
N TYR A 355 -15.21 18.01 5.30
CA TYR A 355 -16.62 17.71 5.02
C TYR A 355 -17.12 16.56 5.90
N CYS A 356 -16.40 15.44 5.93
CA CYS A 356 -16.78 14.28 6.73
C CYS A 356 -16.91 14.64 8.22
N SER A 357 -15.93 15.34 8.79
CA SER A 357 -15.95 15.78 10.18
C SER A 357 -17.06 16.77 10.48
N ASN A 358 -17.32 17.73 9.58
CA ASN A 358 -18.40 18.71 9.75
C ASN A 358 -19.78 18.06 9.72
N MET A 359 -20.00 17.07 8.83
CA MET A 359 -21.24 16.32 8.75
C MET A 359 -21.44 15.42 9.98
N ALA A 360 -20.39 14.75 10.43
CA ALA A 360 -20.43 13.95 11.66
C ALA A 360 -20.80 14.83 12.88
N LYS A 361 -20.13 15.98 13.06
CA LYS A 361 -20.42 16.94 14.14
C LYS A 361 -21.81 17.57 14.04
N SER A 362 -22.39 17.61 12.86
CA SER A 362 -23.77 18.09 12.67
C SER A 362 -24.82 17.00 12.96
N GLY A 363 -24.43 15.82 13.44
CA GLY A 363 -25.33 14.72 13.78
C GLY A 363 -25.86 13.92 12.59
N MET A 364 -25.20 13.99 11.43
CA MET A 364 -25.60 13.18 10.27
C MET A 364 -25.49 11.70 10.58
N ASN A 365 -26.49 10.91 10.18
CA ASN A 365 -26.47 9.47 10.36
C ASN A 365 -25.20 8.87 9.72
N PRO A 366 -24.43 8.02 10.44
CA PRO A 366 -23.18 7.43 9.93
C PRO A 366 -23.33 6.65 8.62
N LYS A 367 -24.46 5.98 8.40
CA LYS A 367 -24.75 5.26 7.14
C LYS A 367 -24.97 6.19 5.98
N THR A 368 -25.70 7.29 6.20
CA THR A 368 -25.89 8.34 5.20
C THR A 368 -24.56 8.99 4.84
N LEU A 369 -23.72 9.30 5.85
CA LEU A 369 -22.39 9.84 5.62
C LEU A 369 -21.48 8.85 4.90
N GLN A 370 -21.53 7.55 5.25
CA GLN A 370 -20.81 6.49 4.53
C GLN A 370 -21.17 6.50 3.04
N TYR A 371 -22.47 6.58 2.73
CA TYR A 371 -22.97 6.62 1.36
C TYR A 371 -22.45 7.86 0.62
N LEU A 372 -22.63 9.06 1.16
CA LEU A 372 -22.19 10.32 0.54
C LEU A 372 -20.66 10.33 0.32
N MET A 373 -19.92 9.80 1.26
CA MET A 373 -18.46 9.68 1.13
C MET A 373 -18.02 8.56 0.18
N GLY A 374 -18.87 7.59 -0.11
CA GLY A 374 -18.50 6.41 -0.91
C GLY A 374 -17.42 5.57 -0.22
N HIS A 375 -17.53 5.36 1.11
CA HIS A 375 -16.66 4.47 1.86
C HIS A 375 -17.17 3.04 1.80
N SER A 376 -16.33 2.10 1.38
CA SER A 376 -16.67 0.68 1.36
C SER A 376 -16.80 0.08 2.76
N ASP A 377 -16.01 0.58 3.70
CA ASP A 377 -16.01 0.18 5.11
C ASP A 377 -16.56 1.31 5.98
N ILE A 378 -17.58 0.98 6.80
CA ILE A 378 -18.19 1.91 7.75
C ILE A 378 -17.17 2.38 8.82
N GLY A 379 -16.20 1.54 9.16
CA GLY A 379 -15.14 1.87 10.13
C GLY A 379 -14.38 3.14 9.76
N VAL A 380 -14.17 3.38 8.46
CA VAL A 380 -13.53 4.62 7.97
C VAL A 380 -14.37 5.85 8.32
N THR A 381 -15.69 5.74 8.22
CA THR A 381 -16.63 6.82 8.59
C THR A 381 -16.71 6.96 10.10
N LEU A 382 -16.87 5.85 10.84
CA LEU A 382 -17.00 5.84 12.30
C LEU A 382 -15.76 6.42 12.99
N ASN A 383 -14.57 6.21 12.45
CA ASN A 383 -13.33 6.83 12.96
C ASN A 383 -13.42 8.36 13.01
N THR A 384 -14.27 9.00 12.19
CA THR A 384 -14.50 10.44 12.27
C THR A 384 -15.38 10.83 13.46
N TYR A 385 -16.28 9.94 13.89
CA TYR A 385 -17.14 10.15 15.06
C TYR A 385 -16.40 9.90 16.39
N THR A 386 -15.29 9.18 16.40
CA THR A 386 -14.50 8.92 17.63
C THR A 386 -13.83 10.18 18.20
N HIS A 387 -13.81 11.28 17.46
CA HIS A 387 -13.32 12.58 17.91
C HIS A 387 -14.39 13.44 18.56
N LEU A 388 -15.63 12.93 18.73
CA LEU A 388 -16.68 13.59 19.49
C LEU A 388 -16.35 13.48 20.98
N GLY A 389 -16.24 14.64 21.65
CA GLY A 389 -15.87 14.73 23.07
C GLY A 389 -17.07 14.88 24.00
N ALA A 390 -16.79 15.07 25.28
CA ALA A 390 -17.84 15.26 26.30
C ALA A 390 -18.73 16.49 26.05
N GLU A 391 -18.22 17.53 25.39
CA GLU A 391 -18.99 18.72 25.02
C GLU A 391 -20.00 18.42 23.91
N ASP A 392 -19.58 17.66 22.88
CA ASP A 392 -20.45 17.21 21.81
C ASP A 392 -21.58 16.31 22.37
N ALA A 393 -21.26 15.42 23.32
CA ALA A 393 -22.23 14.56 24.00
C ALA A 393 -23.25 15.37 24.81
N LYS A 394 -22.84 16.43 25.51
CA LYS A 394 -23.76 17.32 26.22
C LYS A 394 -24.70 18.07 25.29
N GLU A 395 -24.18 18.55 24.17
CA GLU A 395 -24.99 19.25 23.16
C GLU A 395 -26.04 18.31 22.55
N GLU A 396 -25.64 17.07 22.26
CA GLU A 396 -26.52 16.05 21.68
C GLU A 396 -27.60 15.62 22.68
N LEU A 397 -27.26 15.33 23.93
CA LEU A 397 -28.22 15.07 24.99
C LEU A 397 -29.20 16.24 25.19
N GLY A 398 -28.73 17.49 25.11
CA GLY A 398 -29.57 18.67 25.19
C GLY A 398 -30.57 18.79 24.07
N LYS A 399 -30.27 18.28 22.85
CA LYS A 399 -31.22 18.23 21.72
C LYS A 399 -32.30 17.16 21.96
N TYR A 400 -31.92 15.97 22.42
CA TYR A 400 -32.87 14.89 22.72
C TYR A 400 -33.77 15.20 23.91
N ALA A 401 -33.25 15.83 24.97
CA ALA A 401 -34.02 16.24 26.13
C ALA A 401 -35.10 17.30 25.81
N LYS A 402 -34.97 18.02 24.70
CA LYS A 402 -35.98 18.99 24.23
C LYS A 402 -37.03 18.34 23.30
N MET A 403 -36.80 17.09 22.88
CA MET A 403 -37.71 16.33 22.01
C MET A 403 -38.53 15.28 22.80
N ALA A 404 -38.13 14.99 24.03
CA ALA A 404 -38.88 14.16 24.98
C ALA A 404 -39.81 15.02 25.87
#